data_592bc3a67805e14b9d1f2c36b43b4167
#
_entry.id   592bc3a67805e14b9d1f2c36b43b4167
#
_cell.length_a   1.000
_cell.length_b   1.000
_cell.length_c   1.000
_cell.angle_alpha   90.00
_cell.angle_beta   90.00
_cell.angle_gamma   90.00
#
_symmetry.space_group_name_H-M   'P 1'
#
loop_
_entity.id
_entity.type
_entity.pdbx_description
1 polymer ?
#
loop_
_entity_poly.entity_id
_entity_poly.type
_entity_poly.pdbx_seq_one_letter_code
_entity_poly.pdbx_strand_id
1 'polypeptide(L)'
;MRFVIDCRVRNDVDFVCDRGSERMYVQVTYLMPTKETREREFGALLAIPDQFPKMVLSLDRLNLGGNGILHKYIPEFLLEAEERELQK
;
A
#
# COMPACT_ATOMS: atom_id res chain seq x y z
N MET A 1 -7.99 23.03 4.30
CA MET A 1 -8.73 21.99 5.04
C MET A 1 -7.84 20.79 5.30
N ARG A 2 -7.79 20.33 6.53
CA ARG A 2 -6.98 19.18 6.90
C ARG A 2 -7.82 17.93 6.78
N PHE A 3 -7.38 16.99 5.94
CA PHE A 3 -8.04 15.70 5.84
C PHE A 3 -7.54 14.75 6.92
N VAL A 4 -8.45 14.07 7.57
CA VAL A 4 -8.10 13.03 8.52
C VAL A 4 -8.04 11.70 7.76
N ILE A 5 -6.90 11.04 7.84
CA ILE A 5 -6.73 9.70 7.29
C ILE A 5 -6.87 8.73 8.43
N ASP A 6 -7.82 7.83 8.31
CA ASP A 6 -8.08 6.81 9.31
C ASP A 6 -7.61 5.46 8.75
N CYS A 7 -6.57 4.89 9.36
CA CYS A 7 -6.04 3.59 8.98
C CYS A 7 -6.29 2.59 10.09
N ARG A 8 -6.76 1.42 9.72
CA ARG A 8 -7.03 0.35 10.67
C ARG A 8 -6.57 -0.98 10.14
N VAL A 9 -6.24 -1.88 11.05
CA VAL A 9 -5.86 -3.25 10.72
C VAL A 9 -7.10 -4.05 10.32
N ARG A 10 -6.93 -4.92 9.33
CA ARG A 10 -7.99 -5.79 8.86
C ARG A 10 -7.44 -7.21 8.73
N ASN A 11 -8.31 -8.23 8.86
CA ASN A 11 -7.87 -9.63 8.85
C ASN A 11 -7.15 -10.07 7.59
N ASP A 12 -7.55 -9.53 6.43
CA ASP A 12 -7.04 -9.96 5.12
C ASP A 12 -5.88 -9.12 4.62
N VAL A 13 -5.79 -7.89 5.08
CA VAL A 13 -4.78 -6.91 4.68
C VAL A 13 -4.26 -6.21 5.90
N ASP A 14 -3.00 -5.79 5.86
CA ASP A 14 -2.39 -5.13 7.01
C ASP A 14 -3.12 -3.85 7.38
N PHE A 15 -3.44 -3.01 6.40
CA PHE A 15 -4.12 -1.74 6.67
C PHE A 15 -5.18 -1.42 5.64
N VAL A 16 -6.29 -0.86 6.12
CA VAL A 16 -7.30 -0.21 5.29
C VAL A 16 -7.31 1.26 5.70
N CYS A 17 -7.05 2.14 4.76
CA CYS A 17 -6.95 3.57 5.04
C CYS A 17 -8.04 4.34 4.32
N ASP A 18 -8.80 5.11 5.08
CA ASP A 18 -9.91 5.91 4.56
C ASP A 18 -9.63 7.41 4.72
N ARG A 19 -9.99 8.16 3.68
CA ARG A 19 -9.96 9.62 3.69
C ARG A 19 -11.22 10.10 2.97
N GLY A 20 -12.20 10.55 3.73
CA GLY A 20 -13.51 10.88 3.17
C GLY A 20 -14.13 9.66 2.50
N SER A 21 -14.48 9.77 1.22
CA SER A 21 -15.03 8.67 0.44
C SER A 21 -13.97 7.81 -0.23
N GLU A 22 -12.70 8.17 -0.08
CA GLU A 22 -11.58 7.43 -0.65
C GLU A 22 -11.08 6.35 0.29
N ARG A 23 -10.63 5.24 -0.28
CA ARG A 23 -10.09 4.12 0.48
C ARG A 23 -8.87 3.55 -0.22
N MET A 24 -7.91 3.09 0.55
CA MET A 24 -6.72 2.40 0.04
C MET A 24 -6.42 1.19 0.92
N TYR A 25 -6.06 0.09 0.29
CA TYR A 25 -5.61 -1.11 0.99
C TYR A 25 -4.08 -1.18 0.90
N VAL A 26 -3.44 -1.45 2.03
CA VAL A 26 -1.98 -1.46 2.10
C VAL A 26 -1.49 -2.74 2.78
N GLN A 27 -0.60 -3.46 2.10
CA GLN A 27 0.17 -4.56 2.69
C GLN A 27 1.58 -4.07 2.93
N VAL A 28 2.15 -4.41 4.07
CA VAL A 28 3.52 -4.02 4.43
C VAL A 28 4.32 -5.30 4.68
N THR A 29 5.46 -5.43 4.02
CA THR A 29 6.34 -6.56 4.21
C THR A 29 7.78 -6.09 4.19
N TYR A 30 8.69 -6.88 4.80
CA TYR A 30 10.11 -6.50 4.83
C TYR A 30 10.72 -6.61 3.44
N LEU A 31 10.73 -7.81 2.87
CA LEU A 31 11.24 -8.07 1.53
C LEU A 31 10.39 -9.15 0.86
N MET A 32 10.35 -9.10 -0.46
CA MET A 32 9.68 -10.10 -1.28
C MET A 32 10.71 -10.78 -2.19
N PRO A 33 11.64 -11.59 -1.63
CA PRO A 33 12.75 -12.11 -2.42
C PRO A 33 12.36 -13.24 -3.38
N THR A 34 11.21 -13.88 -3.15
CA THR A 34 10.77 -14.99 -4.00
C THR A 34 9.43 -14.68 -4.64
N LYS A 35 9.17 -15.38 -5.74
CA LYS A 35 7.87 -15.30 -6.42
C LYS A 35 6.72 -15.70 -5.48
N GLU A 36 6.96 -16.70 -4.63
CA GLU A 36 5.94 -17.18 -3.69
C GLU A 36 5.55 -16.11 -2.68
N THR A 37 6.54 -15.39 -2.14
CA THR A 37 6.28 -14.29 -1.21
C THR A 37 5.49 -13.18 -1.90
N ARG A 38 5.90 -12.83 -3.13
CA ARG A 38 5.18 -11.80 -3.91
C ARG A 38 3.74 -12.20 -4.16
N GLU A 39 3.52 -13.43 -4.59
CA GLU A 39 2.18 -13.94 -4.87
C GLU A 39 1.29 -13.92 -3.63
N ARG A 40 1.85 -14.24 -2.47
CA ARG A 40 1.10 -14.21 -1.21
C ARG A 40 0.70 -12.78 -0.85
N GLU A 41 1.64 -11.84 -0.91
CA GLU A 41 1.36 -10.45 -0.53
C GLU A 41 0.41 -9.77 -1.51
N PHE A 42 0.65 -9.94 -2.81
CA PHE A 42 -0.24 -9.39 -3.83
C PHE A 42 -1.57 -10.12 -3.88
N GLY A 43 -1.57 -11.43 -3.63
CA GLY A 43 -2.78 -12.24 -3.64
C GLY A 43 -3.81 -11.80 -2.63
N ALA A 44 -3.38 -11.40 -1.44
CA ALA A 44 -4.28 -10.88 -0.41
C ALA A 44 -5.04 -9.65 -0.91
N LEU A 45 -4.35 -8.76 -1.63
CA LEU A 45 -4.96 -7.56 -2.20
C LEU A 45 -5.85 -7.88 -3.40
N LEU A 46 -5.40 -8.79 -4.27
CA LEU A 46 -6.17 -9.19 -5.45
C LEU A 46 -7.48 -9.87 -5.09
N ALA A 47 -7.56 -10.49 -3.92
CA ALA A 47 -8.77 -11.13 -3.44
C ALA A 47 -9.87 -10.15 -3.04
N ILE A 48 -9.53 -8.87 -2.88
CA ILE A 48 -10.51 -7.83 -2.52
C ILE A 48 -11.27 -7.44 -3.79
N PRO A 49 -12.62 -7.56 -3.81
CA PRO A 49 -13.39 -7.43 -5.05
C PRO A 49 -13.73 -6.01 -5.47
N ASP A 50 -13.27 -4.98 -4.76
CA ASP A 50 -13.59 -3.60 -5.11
C ASP A 50 -12.50 -2.97 -5.99
N GLN A 51 -12.74 -1.74 -6.44
CA GLN A 51 -11.85 -0.99 -7.33
C GLN A 51 -10.99 0.04 -6.62
N PHE A 52 -11.00 0.06 -5.29
CA PHE A 52 -10.17 1.01 -4.56
C PHE A 52 -8.67 0.71 -4.74
N PRO A 53 -7.82 1.74 -4.69
CA PRO A 53 -6.37 1.54 -4.83
C PRO A 53 -5.81 0.54 -3.84
N LYS A 54 -4.83 -0.22 -4.30
CA LYS A 54 -4.17 -1.26 -3.52
C LYS A 54 -2.67 -1.11 -3.67
N MET A 55 -1.93 -1.22 -2.57
CA MET A 55 -0.50 -0.97 -2.56
C MET A 55 0.23 -1.95 -1.65
N VAL A 56 1.41 -2.38 -2.09
CA VAL A 56 2.36 -3.13 -1.25
C VAL A 56 3.54 -2.22 -0.97
N LEU A 57 3.90 -2.11 0.30
CA LEU A 57 5.09 -1.40 0.75
C LEU A 57 6.13 -2.42 1.21
N SER A 58 7.36 -2.28 0.73
CA SER A 58 8.44 -3.16 1.15
C SER A 58 9.78 -2.44 1.07
N LEU A 59 10.84 -3.14 1.46
CA LEU A 59 12.20 -2.65 1.31
C LEU A 59 12.87 -3.13 0.02
N ASP A 60 12.10 -3.72 -0.90
CA ASP A 60 12.59 -4.04 -2.23
C ASP A 60 12.72 -2.77 -3.06
N ARG A 61 13.88 -2.56 -3.66
CA ARG A 61 14.14 -1.35 -4.45
C ARG A 61 13.60 -1.43 -5.86
N LEU A 62 13.40 -2.64 -6.36
CA LEU A 62 12.81 -2.85 -7.68
C LEU A 62 11.30 -2.67 -7.61
N ASN A 63 10.71 -2.11 -8.65
CA ASN A 63 9.28 -2.00 -8.73
C ASN A 63 8.69 -3.37 -9.09
N LEU A 64 8.02 -3.98 -8.13
CA LEU A 64 7.43 -5.31 -8.28
C LEU A 64 5.92 -5.25 -8.54
N GLY A 65 5.36 -4.05 -8.71
CA GLY A 65 3.93 -3.86 -8.93
C GLY A 65 3.41 -4.48 -10.21
N GLY A 66 2.11 -4.73 -10.24
CA GLY A 66 1.44 -5.30 -11.39
C GLY A 66 -0.01 -5.62 -11.08
N ASN A 67 -0.78 -5.94 -12.10
CA ASN A 67 -2.20 -6.30 -11.98
C ASN A 67 -3.03 -5.25 -11.25
N GLY A 68 -2.71 -3.96 -11.45
CA GLY A 68 -3.41 -2.87 -10.82
C GLY A 68 -2.98 -2.57 -9.38
N ILE A 69 -1.95 -3.25 -8.89
CA ILE A 69 -1.43 -3.04 -7.54
C ILE A 69 -0.11 -2.28 -7.62
N LEU A 70 -0.01 -1.20 -6.86
CA LEU A 70 1.23 -0.43 -6.76
C LEU A 70 2.19 -1.12 -5.80
N HIS A 71 3.48 -0.99 -6.08
CA HIS A 71 4.52 -1.37 -5.13
C HIS A 71 5.42 -0.16 -4.92
N LYS A 72 5.70 0.15 -3.65
CA LYS A 72 6.61 1.24 -3.31
C LYS A 72 7.65 0.79 -2.30
N TYR A 73 8.84 1.33 -2.48
CA TYR A 73 9.95 1.20 -1.54
C TYR A 73 9.65 2.10 -0.35
N ILE A 74 9.67 1.55 0.85
CA ILE A 74 9.20 2.26 2.06
C ILE A 74 9.86 3.63 2.25
N PRO A 75 11.21 3.77 2.17
CA PRO A 75 11.82 5.10 2.34
C PRO A 75 11.35 6.14 1.33
N GLU A 76 11.16 5.76 0.07
CA GLU A 76 10.63 6.67 -0.95
C GLU A 76 9.20 7.08 -0.66
N PHE A 77 8.39 6.13 -0.21
CA PHE A 77 7.00 6.42 0.17
C PHE A 77 6.95 7.45 1.29
N LEU A 78 7.80 7.30 2.30
CA LEU A 78 7.85 8.25 3.42
C LEU A 78 8.32 9.62 2.99
N LEU A 79 9.29 9.71 2.07
CA LEU A 79 9.73 10.97 1.51
C LEU A 79 8.63 11.67 0.72
N GLU A 80 7.89 10.94 -0.09
CA GLU A 80 6.76 11.50 -0.84
C GLU A 80 5.69 12.05 0.09
N ALA A 81 5.38 11.34 1.17
CA ALA A 81 4.42 11.79 2.16
C ALA A 81 4.87 13.06 2.85
N GLU A 82 6.16 13.16 3.20
CA GLU A 82 6.76 14.34 3.81
C GLU A 82 6.73 15.52 2.86
N GLU A 83 7.06 15.32 1.59
CA GLU A 83 7.01 16.37 0.58
C GLU A 83 5.60 16.92 0.41
N ARG A 84 4.59 16.07 0.44
CA ARG A 84 3.19 16.50 0.36
C ARG A 84 2.78 17.35 1.56
N GLU A 85 3.27 17.00 2.74
CA GLU A 85 3.02 17.79 3.94
C GLU A 85 3.61 19.19 3.81
N LEU A 86 4.81 19.32 3.23
CA LEU A 86 5.49 20.59 3.07
C LEU A 86 4.86 21.48 2.00
N GLN A 87 4.10 20.92 1.09
CA GLN A 87 3.47 21.67 -0.02
C GLN A 87 2.09 22.23 0.29
N LYS A 88 1.63 22.10 1.50
CA LYS A 88 0.31 22.62 1.91
C LYS A 88 0.30 24.11 2.18
#